data_76d2eb2caed74032a5bb090b6d0a5a6d
#
_entry.id   76d2eb2caed74032a5bb090b6d0a5a6d
#
_cell.length_a   1.000
_cell.length_b   1.000
_cell.length_c   1.000
_cell.angle_alpha   90.00
_cell.angle_beta   90.00
_cell.angle_gamma   90.00
#
_symmetry.space_group_name_H-M   'P 1'
#
loop_
_entity.id
_entity.type
_entity.pdbx_description
1 polymer ?
#
loop_
_entity_poly.entity_id
_entity_poly.type
_entity_poly.pdbx_seq_one_letter_code
_entity_poly.pdbx_strand_id
1 'polypeptide(L)'
;MKYNPSINIEYGIDKDFHYIVTPNAQAVTGELVSNFHSGIHSFSIIGTYGTGKSSYLMALERDLMEGSNYLIQNSTVFGENFGGFECLNILGDYSTLSNLLADKLHSDRSDDTKNIFTALSEYYAKVKKANKFLFIVVDEFGKVLEHAAKNNPERELYFLQKLAEFVNVPSRNIILLTTLHQNFGAYAGKLTDSQRNEWLKVKGRYKELVFSEPVEQLLYLAAEQISNTNLRYDSAAMVEILALAKRTKFISPQLDGKTIKKLFPLDAFSAMCMTKAIQRYGQNERTLFSFLMSKGANSFSEFVPQENETYNLAMVYDYLVYNFYSFLSEANADSMNWTSMRVAIERVESGVIHAAYIADALKIVKSIGLLSLFGSSATSISKELLIAYAQKALTIKSPEKVIDALTAQKIIRFASYKSSYILFEGTDLNLEDELFNAANIVQKPAAEISNLSPYLTQKAIAVSEEYYRNGTPRYFEYVARNEAEAIMPQNDIDGYVQLVFPLDDQGIPLTLRISKESPYANIFVVFTNVDKITKHLYEIAKLQYLIENVVLDDRVAKKEIENQIKL
;
A
#
# COMPACT_ATOMS: atom_id res chain seq x y z
N MET A 1 -6.95 -22.99 -17.55
CA MET A 1 -6.16 -22.98 -16.33
C MET A 1 -7.09 -23.12 -15.13
N LYS A 2 -6.81 -24.02 -14.20
CA LYS A 2 -7.51 -24.04 -12.91
C LYS A 2 -6.85 -22.99 -12.02
N TYR A 3 -7.58 -21.98 -11.62
CA TYR A 3 -7.16 -21.02 -10.60
C TYR A 3 -7.17 -21.72 -9.23
N ASN A 4 -6.03 -21.68 -8.54
CA ASN A 4 -5.96 -22.11 -7.14
C ASN A 4 -5.97 -20.84 -6.24
N PRO A 5 -7.06 -20.57 -5.53
CA PRO A 5 -7.23 -19.33 -4.75
C PRO A 5 -6.31 -19.24 -3.53
N SER A 6 -5.78 -20.37 -3.07
CA SER A 6 -4.94 -20.44 -1.87
C SER A 6 -3.70 -21.28 -2.15
N ILE A 7 -2.57 -20.63 -2.22
CA ILE A 7 -1.26 -21.28 -2.36
C ILE A 7 -0.66 -21.42 -0.97
N ASN A 8 -0.45 -22.66 -0.53
CA ASN A 8 0.24 -22.97 0.72
C ASN A 8 1.60 -23.62 0.40
N ILE A 9 2.67 -22.95 0.81
CA ILE A 9 4.05 -23.39 0.54
C ILE A 9 4.40 -24.74 1.22
N GLU A 10 3.62 -25.19 2.21
CA GLU A 10 3.87 -26.44 2.93
C GLU A 10 3.36 -27.68 2.21
N TYR A 11 2.32 -27.57 1.38
CA TYR A 11 1.69 -28.73 0.71
C TYR A 11 2.38 -29.16 -0.58
N GLY A 12 3.51 -28.50 -0.91
CA GLY A 12 4.26 -28.79 -2.12
C GLY A 12 3.66 -28.17 -3.38
N ILE A 13 4.37 -28.31 -4.45
CA ILE A 13 4.12 -27.61 -5.72
C ILE A 13 3.13 -28.44 -6.55
N ASP A 14 1.99 -27.83 -6.93
CA ASP A 14 1.07 -28.40 -7.92
C ASP A 14 1.80 -28.55 -9.27
N LYS A 15 1.67 -29.71 -9.94
CA LYS A 15 2.30 -29.98 -11.24
C LYS A 15 1.87 -28.98 -12.32
N ASP A 16 0.68 -28.40 -12.17
CA ASP A 16 0.11 -27.44 -13.12
C ASP A 16 0.42 -25.97 -12.75
N PHE A 17 1.33 -25.71 -11.77
CA PHE A 17 1.70 -24.36 -11.39
C PHE A 17 2.36 -23.61 -12.55
N HIS A 18 1.80 -22.47 -12.90
CA HIS A 18 2.34 -21.57 -13.90
C HIS A 18 2.47 -20.16 -13.30
N TYR A 19 3.66 -19.60 -13.33
CA TYR A 19 3.95 -18.28 -12.82
C TYR A 19 4.16 -17.28 -13.95
N ILE A 20 3.41 -16.17 -13.91
CA ILE A 20 3.61 -15.06 -14.85
C ILE A 20 4.60 -14.08 -14.19
N VAL A 21 5.78 -14.01 -14.78
CA VAL A 21 6.86 -13.17 -14.25
C VAL A 21 6.56 -11.70 -14.53
N THR A 22 6.49 -10.91 -13.46
CA THR A 22 6.30 -9.46 -13.53
C THR A 22 7.64 -8.73 -13.48
N PRO A 23 7.74 -7.49 -14.01
CA PRO A 23 8.93 -6.67 -13.86
C PRO A 23 9.30 -6.42 -12.39
N ASN A 24 8.30 -6.28 -11.51
CA ASN A 24 8.53 -6.13 -10.08
C ASN A 24 9.12 -7.41 -9.45
N ALA A 25 8.59 -8.57 -9.79
CA ALA A 25 9.14 -9.86 -9.32
C ALA A 25 10.60 -10.04 -9.75
N GLN A 26 10.94 -9.66 -11.01
CA GLN A 26 12.32 -9.66 -11.48
C GLN A 26 13.21 -8.67 -10.72
N ALA A 27 12.72 -7.46 -10.47
CA ALA A 27 13.45 -6.43 -9.73
C ALA A 27 13.73 -6.88 -8.28
N VAL A 28 12.74 -7.44 -7.59
CA VAL A 28 12.87 -7.99 -6.23
C VAL A 28 13.88 -9.15 -6.21
N THR A 29 13.86 -10.04 -7.22
CA THR A 29 14.85 -11.12 -7.34
C THR A 29 16.25 -10.55 -7.58
N GLY A 30 16.38 -9.57 -8.45
CA GLY A 30 17.66 -8.89 -8.70
C GLY A 30 18.21 -8.19 -7.44
N GLU A 31 17.33 -7.54 -6.67
CA GLU A 31 17.69 -6.90 -5.39
C GLU A 31 18.10 -7.95 -4.35
N LEU A 32 17.39 -9.08 -4.25
CA LEU A 32 17.73 -10.19 -3.37
C LEU A 32 19.14 -10.72 -3.67
N VAL A 33 19.42 -11.03 -4.94
CA VAL A 33 20.72 -11.55 -5.39
C VAL A 33 21.83 -10.52 -5.14
N SER A 34 21.62 -9.27 -5.50
CA SER A 34 22.61 -8.19 -5.30
C SER A 34 22.95 -7.98 -3.84
N ASN A 35 21.94 -7.95 -2.96
CA ASN A 35 22.17 -7.81 -1.51
C ASN A 35 22.80 -9.05 -0.90
N PHE A 36 22.49 -10.26 -1.39
CA PHE A 36 23.16 -11.47 -0.98
C PHE A 36 24.68 -11.40 -1.25
N HIS A 37 25.09 -10.95 -2.42
CA HIS A 37 26.50 -10.74 -2.74
C HIS A 37 27.15 -9.63 -1.90
N SER A 38 26.36 -8.73 -1.32
CA SER A 38 26.83 -7.73 -0.37
C SER A 38 26.89 -8.25 1.07
N GLY A 39 26.63 -9.54 1.30
CA GLY A 39 26.71 -10.19 2.62
C GLY A 39 25.42 -10.18 3.43
N ILE A 40 24.28 -9.81 2.83
CA ILE A 40 22.96 -9.83 3.47
C ILE A 40 22.29 -11.17 3.18
N HIS A 41 21.94 -11.90 4.23
CA HIS A 41 21.35 -13.23 4.12
C HIS A 41 19.93 -13.32 4.72
N SER A 42 19.43 -12.27 5.34
CA SER A 42 18.10 -12.21 5.95
C SER A 42 17.23 -11.12 5.31
N PHE A 43 16.09 -11.52 4.75
CA PHE A 43 15.21 -10.67 3.96
C PHE A 43 13.77 -10.75 4.45
N SER A 44 13.07 -9.63 4.36
CA SER A 44 11.62 -9.54 4.56
C SER A 44 10.95 -9.00 3.30
N ILE A 45 10.17 -9.83 2.63
CA ILE A 45 9.38 -9.46 1.45
C ILE A 45 8.08 -8.83 1.94
N ILE A 46 7.92 -7.53 1.69
CA ILE A 46 6.78 -6.76 2.17
C ILE A 46 5.83 -6.45 1.02
N GLY A 47 4.56 -6.79 1.18
CA GLY A 47 3.51 -6.45 0.21
C GLY A 47 2.13 -6.77 0.76
N THR A 48 1.12 -6.02 0.33
CA THR A 48 -0.27 -6.23 0.78
C THR A 48 -0.77 -7.64 0.46
N TYR A 49 -1.89 -8.04 1.06
CA TYR A 49 -2.53 -9.32 0.73
C TYR A 49 -2.88 -9.40 -0.76
N GLY A 50 -2.80 -10.61 -1.33
CA GLY A 50 -3.18 -10.84 -2.74
C GLY A 50 -2.19 -10.32 -3.78
N THR A 51 -1.01 -9.79 -3.41
CA THR A 51 0.02 -9.34 -4.36
C THR A 51 0.84 -10.46 -4.98
N GLY A 52 0.62 -11.71 -4.57
CA GLY A 52 1.33 -12.86 -5.16
C GLY A 52 2.65 -13.23 -4.47
N LYS A 53 2.91 -12.80 -3.23
CA LYS A 53 4.13 -13.14 -2.49
C LYS A 53 4.37 -14.65 -2.38
N SER A 54 3.35 -15.41 -1.96
CA SER A 54 3.46 -16.88 -1.85
C SER A 54 3.71 -17.53 -3.22
N SER A 55 3.06 -17.02 -4.29
CA SER A 55 3.32 -17.48 -5.67
C SER A 55 4.75 -17.17 -6.10
N TYR A 56 5.28 -16.01 -5.72
CA TYR A 56 6.67 -15.62 -5.97
C TYR A 56 7.65 -16.57 -5.25
N LEU A 57 7.40 -16.88 -3.97
CA LEU A 57 8.22 -17.84 -3.21
C LEU A 57 8.23 -19.21 -3.86
N MET A 58 7.05 -19.70 -4.30
CA MET A 58 6.97 -20.99 -5.03
C MET A 58 7.68 -20.96 -6.39
N ALA A 59 7.59 -19.86 -7.13
CA ALA A 59 8.31 -19.72 -8.40
C ALA A 59 9.82 -19.73 -8.16
N LEU A 60 10.30 -19.03 -7.13
CA LEU A 60 11.70 -19.02 -6.71
C LEU A 60 12.16 -20.42 -6.29
N GLU A 61 11.37 -21.14 -5.49
CA GLU A 61 11.67 -22.51 -5.07
C GLU A 61 11.78 -23.46 -6.28
N ARG A 62 10.86 -23.34 -7.25
CA ARG A 62 10.93 -24.13 -8.49
C ARG A 62 12.18 -23.86 -9.30
N ASP A 63 12.56 -22.59 -9.42
CA ASP A 63 13.79 -22.25 -10.12
C ASP A 63 15.01 -22.89 -9.46
N LEU A 64 15.06 -22.87 -8.12
CA LEU A 64 16.16 -23.42 -7.35
C LEU A 64 16.18 -24.96 -7.34
N MET A 65 15.01 -25.61 -7.22
CA MET A 65 14.91 -27.06 -7.05
C MET A 65 14.76 -27.82 -8.36
N GLU A 66 14.06 -27.23 -9.35
CA GLU A 66 13.68 -27.90 -10.61
C GLU A 66 14.29 -27.23 -11.85
N GLY A 67 14.87 -26.04 -11.72
CA GLY A 67 15.43 -25.27 -12.84
C GLY A 67 14.37 -24.75 -13.81
N SER A 68 13.21 -24.31 -13.29
CA SER A 68 12.06 -23.86 -14.10
C SER A 68 12.31 -22.55 -14.86
N ASN A 69 13.31 -21.76 -14.44
CA ASN A 69 13.74 -20.50 -15.10
C ASN A 69 12.67 -19.39 -15.16
N TYR A 70 11.82 -19.27 -14.14
CA TYR A 70 10.87 -18.16 -14.03
C TYR A 70 11.59 -16.85 -13.69
N LEU A 71 12.30 -16.81 -12.56
CA LEU A 71 12.93 -15.64 -11.96
C LEU A 71 14.45 -15.68 -12.07
N ILE A 72 15.03 -16.89 -11.98
CA ILE A 72 16.46 -17.16 -11.97
C ILE A 72 16.79 -18.07 -13.15
N GLN A 73 17.51 -17.51 -14.13
CA GLN A 73 17.93 -18.26 -15.32
C GLN A 73 19.12 -19.20 -15.08
N ASN A 74 19.92 -18.89 -14.05
CA ASN A 74 21.08 -19.69 -13.69
C ASN A 74 21.20 -19.77 -12.17
N SER A 75 21.10 -20.96 -11.61
CA SER A 75 21.21 -21.22 -10.17
C SER A 75 22.56 -20.86 -9.57
N THR A 76 23.60 -20.68 -10.41
CA THR A 76 24.94 -20.23 -9.97
C THR A 76 24.97 -18.80 -9.44
N VAL A 77 23.88 -18.03 -9.54
CA VAL A 77 23.80 -16.67 -8.99
C VAL A 77 24.04 -16.60 -7.47
N PHE A 78 23.86 -17.71 -6.74
CA PHE A 78 24.17 -17.80 -5.30
C PHE A 78 25.54 -18.46 -5.01
N GLY A 79 26.29 -18.85 -6.04
CA GLY A 79 27.62 -19.46 -5.96
C GLY A 79 27.79 -20.63 -6.91
N GLU A 80 29.02 -20.82 -7.41
CA GLU A 80 29.32 -21.80 -8.46
C GLU A 80 29.51 -23.24 -7.94
N ASN A 81 29.57 -23.44 -6.62
CA ASN A 81 30.08 -24.69 -6.02
C ASN A 81 29.01 -25.54 -5.31
N PHE A 82 27.72 -25.33 -5.60
CA PHE A 82 26.64 -26.11 -4.96
C PHE A 82 26.12 -27.20 -5.90
N GLY A 83 25.91 -28.40 -5.32
CA GLY A 83 25.26 -29.52 -6.01
C GLY A 83 23.73 -29.42 -6.01
N GLY A 84 23.17 -28.34 -5.47
CA GLY A 84 21.71 -28.09 -5.42
C GLY A 84 21.31 -27.21 -4.24
N PHE A 85 19.99 -27.12 -4.04
CA PHE A 85 19.38 -26.32 -2.99
C PHE A 85 18.55 -27.18 -2.05
N GLU A 86 18.30 -26.68 -0.87
CA GLU A 86 17.38 -27.25 0.13
C GLU A 86 16.49 -26.15 0.65
N CYS A 87 15.16 -26.35 0.61
CA CYS A 87 14.18 -25.38 1.09
C CYS A 87 13.53 -25.88 2.37
N LEU A 88 13.61 -25.09 3.43
CA LEU A 88 12.92 -25.32 4.70
C LEU A 88 11.73 -24.36 4.78
N ASN A 89 10.55 -24.86 4.37
CA ASN A 89 9.33 -24.05 4.29
C ASN A 89 8.56 -24.09 5.62
N ILE A 90 8.22 -22.90 6.13
CA ILE A 90 7.47 -22.68 7.37
C ILE A 90 6.29 -21.77 7.04
N LEU A 91 5.09 -22.20 7.38
CA LEU A 91 3.92 -21.34 7.36
C LEU A 91 3.76 -20.67 8.72
N GLY A 92 3.80 -19.34 8.75
CA GLY A 92 3.59 -18.56 9.95
C GLY A 92 2.18 -18.74 10.50
N ASP A 93 2.10 -18.99 11.78
CA ASP A 93 0.85 -19.09 12.53
C ASP A 93 0.91 -18.20 13.77
N TYR A 94 -0.20 -18.07 14.50
CA TYR A 94 -0.26 -17.31 15.75
C TYR A 94 0.46 -18.10 16.88
N SER A 95 1.77 -18.20 16.73
CA SER A 95 2.70 -18.94 17.59
C SER A 95 4.08 -18.31 17.54
N THR A 96 5.01 -18.81 18.36
CA THR A 96 6.42 -18.38 18.32
C THR A 96 7.15 -18.98 17.12
N LEU A 97 8.08 -18.23 16.51
CA LEU A 97 8.89 -18.79 15.42
C LEU A 97 9.78 -19.95 15.91
N SER A 98 10.20 -19.89 17.17
CA SER A 98 10.97 -20.98 17.80
C SER A 98 10.21 -22.31 17.80
N ASN A 99 8.92 -22.29 18.14
CA ASN A 99 8.08 -23.51 18.12
C ASN A 99 7.86 -24.02 16.69
N LEU A 100 7.60 -23.13 15.74
CA LEU A 100 7.42 -23.52 14.33
C LEU A 100 8.68 -24.16 13.75
N LEU A 101 9.85 -23.62 14.09
CA LEU A 101 11.14 -24.22 13.72
C LEU A 101 11.38 -25.55 14.39
N ALA A 102 11.07 -25.68 15.71
CA ALA A 102 11.20 -26.95 16.43
C ALA A 102 10.38 -28.07 15.77
N ASP A 103 9.15 -27.78 15.41
CA ASP A 103 8.27 -28.73 14.71
C ASP A 103 8.87 -29.19 13.37
N LYS A 104 9.38 -28.26 12.58
CA LYS A 104 9.99 -28.56 11.28
C LYS A 104 11.32 -29.31 11.38
N LEU A 105 12.08 -29.06 12.42
CA LEU A 105 13.35 -29.72 12.68
C LEU A 105 13.19 -31.04 13.47
N HIS A 106 11.96 -31.42 13.83
CA HIS A 106 11.63 -32.57 14.67
C HIS A 106 12.41 -32.56 16.00
N SER A 107 12.58 -31.37 16.56
CA SER A 107 13.21 -31.16 17.86
C SER A 107 12.16 -30.87 18.94
N ASP A 108 12.51 -31.09 20.20
CA ASP A 108 11.61 -30.79 21.32
C ASP A 108 11.29 -29.28 21.33
N ARG A 109 10.00 -28.96 21.53
CA ARG A 109 9.56 -27.60 21.83
C ARG A 109 10.11 -27.22 23.19
N SER A 110 11.20 -26.48 23.19
CA SER A 110 11.90 -26.04 24.40
C SER A 110 11.82 -24.54 24.53
N ASP A 111 11.64 -24.07 25.74
CA ASP A 111 11.79 -22.65 26.06
C ASP A 111 13.25 -22.18 25.97
N ASP A 112 14.21 -23.12 25.85
CA ASP A 112 15.61 -22.78 25.67
C ASP A 112 15.96 -22.57 24.20
N THR A 113 16.20 -21.33 23.86
CA THR A 113 16.64 -20.88 22.52
C THR A 113 17.86 -21.67 22.03
N LYS A 114 18.77 -22.11 22.93
CA LYS A 114 19.98 -22.85 22.57
C LYS A 114 19.67 -24.19 21.90
N ASN A 115 18.65 -24.92 22.38
CA ASN A 115 18.29 -26.22 21.82
C ASN A 115 17.87 -26.10 20.36
N ILE A 116 17.10 -25.06 20.01
CA ILE A 116 16.63 -24.83 18.64
C ILE A 116 17.79 -24.46 17.70
N PHE A 117 18.72 -23.59 18.17
CA PHE A 117 19.90 -23.28 17.37
C PHE A 117 20.87 -24.46 17.23
N THR A 118 20.92 -25.37 18.21
CA THR A 118 21.63 -26.63 18.06
C THR A 118 21.01 -27.49 16.95
N ALA A 119 19.68 -27.72 16.98
CA ALA A 119 18.97 -28.46 15.96
C ALA A 119 19.12 -27.82 14.57
N LEU A 120 19.01 -26.49 14.48
CA LEU A 120 19.21 -25.76 13.22
C LEU A 120 20.67 -25.89 12.70
N SER A 121 21.64 -25.87 13.60
CA SER A 121 23.06 -26.08 13.25
C SER A 121 23.32 -27.48 12.73
N GLU A 122 22.72 -28.49 13.37
CA GLU A 122 22.83 -29.88 12.94
C GLU A 122 22.14 -30.09 11.56
N TYR A 123 20.97 -29.49 11.38
CA TYR A 123 20.27 -29.51 10.08
C TYR A 123 21.14 -28.86 8.99
N TYR A 124 21.66 -27.65 9.25
CA TYR A 124 22.57 -26.99 8.31
C TYR A 124 23.83 -27.80 8.02
N ALA A 125 24.40 -28.46 9.03
CA ALA A 125 25.56 -29.33 8.83
C ALA A 125 25.27 -30.50 7.86
N LYS A 126 24.07 -31.08 7.93
CA LYS A 126 23.60 -32.11 6.97
C LYS A 126 23.49 -31.54 5.54
N VAL A 127 22.86 -30.35 5.40
CA VAL A 127 22.70 -29.66 4.12
C VAL A 127 24.08 -29.32 3.51
N LYS A 128 24.99 -28.78 4.32
CA LYS A 128 26.36 -28.46 3.93
C LYS A 128 27.15 -29.70 3.51
N LYS A 129 27.00 -30.83 4.23
CA LYS A 129 27.64 -32.12 3.89
C LYS A 129 27.13 -32.66 2.55
N ALA A 130 25.88 -32.40 2.22
CA ALA A 130 25.27 -32.73 0.91
C ALA A 130 25.66 -31.74 -0.20
N ASN A 131 26.54 -30.78 0.10
CA ASN A 131 26.95 -29.69 -0.80
C ASN A 131 25.77 -28.87 -1.34
N LYS A 132 24.77 -28.60 -0.51
CA LYS A 132 23.59 -27.82 -0.86
C LYS A 132 23.59 -26.45 -0.20
N PHE A 133 22.89 -25.49 -0.84
CA PHE A 133 22.57 -24.17 -0.30
C PHE A 133 21.21 -24.24 0.42
N LEU A 134 21.07 -23.63 1.59
CA LEU A 134 19.84 -23.66 2.39
C LEU A 134 19.01 -22.38 2.22
N PHE A 135 17.75 -22.52 1.81
CA PHE A 135 16.74 -21.48 1.90
C PHE A 135 15.79 -21.80 3.05
N ILE A 136 15.70 -20.89 4.02
CA ILE A 136 14.68 -20.91 5.09
C ILE A 136 13.60 -19.92 4.70
N VAL A 137 12.39 -20.41 4.45
CA VAL A 137 11.27 -19.59 3.99
C VAL A 137 10.19 -19.57 5.06
N VAL A 138 9.81 -18.38 5.53
CA VAL A 138 8.73 -18.18 6.50
C VAL A 138 7.65 -17.34 5.82
N ASP A 139 6.65 -18.00 5.26
CA ASP A 139 5.49 -17.30 4.71
C ASP A 139 4.52 -16.90 5.83
N GLU A 140 3.75 -15.84 5.64
CA GLU A 140 2.85 -15.26 6.67
C GLU A 140 3.54 -14.91 8.01
N PHE A 141 4.78 -14.50 7.96
CA PHE A 141 5.58 -14.15 9.15
C PHE A 141 4.93 -13.06 10.02
N GLY A 142 4.04 -12.24 9.44
CA GLY A 142 3.25 -11.24 10.16
C GLY A 142 2.46 -11.82 11.34
N LYS A 143 1.92 -13.04 11.24
CA LYS A 143 1.19 -13.72 12.33
C LYS A 143 2.10 -14.01 13.53
N VAL A 144 3.34 -14.39 13.27
CA VAL A 144 4.38 -14.59 14.31
C VAL A 144 4.70 -13.27 15.00
N LEU A 145 4.86 -12.18 14.24
CA LEU A 145 5.12 -10.85 14.80
C LEU A 145 3.93 -10.32 15.62
N GLU A 146 2.69 -10.57 15.20
CA GLU A 146 1.49 -10.23 15.98
C GLU A 146 1.41 -11.00 17.30
N HIS A 147 1.76 -12.29 17.27
CA HIS A 147 1.87 -13.09 18.47
C HIS A 147 2.97 -12.55 19.40
N ALA A 148 4.16 -12.26 18.86
CA ALA A 148 5.29 -11.70 19.58
C ALA A 148 4.94 -10.37 20.27
N ALA A 149 4.27 -9.46 19.56
CA ALA A 149 3.88 -8.17 20.11
C ALA A 149 2.90 -8.25 21.30
N LYS A 150 2.13 -9.37 21.40
CA LYS A 150 1.14 -9.57 22.48
C LYS A 150 1.65 -10.48 23.59
N ASN A 151 2.58 -11.40 23.29
CA ASN A 151 3.02 -12.45 24.17
C ASN A 151 4.54 -12.45 24.31
N ASN A 152 5.06 -11.80 25.36
CA ASN A 152 6.49 -11.73 25.67
C ASN A 152 7.37 -11.23 24.52
N PRO A 153 7.21 -9.96 24.09
CA PRO A 153 7.91 -9.41 22.94
C PRO A 153 9.44 -9.47 23.05
N GLU A 154 9.99 -9.32 24.24
CA GLU A 154 11.45 -9.30 24.46
C GLU A 154 12.11 -10.65 24.12
N ARG A 155 11.47 -11.75 24.49
CA ARG A 155 11.97 -13.10 24.20
C ARG A 155 11.94 -13.39 22.71
N GLU A 156 10.82 -13.07 22.05
CA GLU A 156 10.67 -13.30 20.62
C GLU A 156 11.64 -12.42 19.82
N LEU A 157 11.79 -11.16 20.19
CA LEU A 157 12.76 -10.27 19.57
C LEU A 157 14.20 -10.79 19.70
N TYR A 158 14.55 -11.29 20.88
CA TYR A 158 15.86 -11.91 21.08
C TYR A 158 16.06 -13.13 20.16
N PHE A 159 15.05 -13.97 20.03
CA PHE A 159 15.11 -15.13 19.12
C PHE A 159 15.29 -14.70 17.67
N LEU A 160 14.49 -13.73 17.19
CA LEU A 160 14.56 -13.20 15.82
C LEU A 160 15.92 -12.54 15.54
N GLN A 161 16.45 -11.82 16.52
CA GLN A 161 17.79 -11.25 16.44
C GLN A 161 18.85 -12.35 16.27
N LYS A 162 18.81 -13.39 17.12
CA LYS A 162 19.74 -14.51 17.07
C LYS A 162 19.64 -15.30 15.77
N LEU A 163 18.44 -15.45 15.22
CA LEU A 163 18.23 -16.10 13.92
C LEU A 163 18.87 -15.28 12.80
N ALA A 164 18.67 -13.97 12.77
CA ALA A 164 19.32 -13.11 11.80
C ALA A 164 20.85 -13.15 11.92
N GLU A 165 21.38 -13.10 13.15
CA GLU A 165 22.83 -13.26 13.40
C GLU A 165 23.35 -14.63 12.93
N PHE A 166 22.55 -15.69 13.12
CA PHE A 166 22.91 -17.03 12.67
C PHE A 166 23.01 -17.12 11.14
N VAL A 167 22.07 -16.51 10.42
CA VAL A 167 22.02 -16.59 8.94
C VAL A 167 23.04 -15.66 8.31
N ASN A 168 23.23 -14.44 8.85
CA ASN A 168 24.12 -13.42 8.28
C ASN A 168 25.63 -13.70 8.50
N VAL A 169 26.01 -14.90 8.89
CA VAL A 169 27.42 -15.30 8.93
C VAL A 169 27.93 -15.51 7.51
N PRO A 170 28.92 -14.74 7.01
CA PRO A 170 29.34 -14.78 5.61
C PRO A 170 29.81 -16.15 5.09
N SER A 171 30.29 -17.03 6.00
CA SER A 171 30.73 -18.37 5.66
C SER A 171 29.59 -19.40 5.56
N ARG A 172 28.35 -19.00 5.80
CA ARG A 172 27.17 -19.85 5.73
C ARG A 172 26.41 -19.63 4.44
N ASN A 173 26.12 -20.72 3.76
CA ASN A 173 25.34 -20.76 2.56
C ASN A 173 23.84 -20.90 2.91
N ILE A 174 23.31 -19.85 3.55
CA ILE A 174 21.92 -19.79 4.04
C ILE A 174 21.31 -18.46 3.61
N ILE A 175 20.07 -18.48 3.15
CA ILE A 175 19.21 -17.30 3.03
C ILE A 175 17.95 -17.54 3.86
N LEU A 176 17.55 -16.52 4.61
CA LEU A 176 16.25 -16.45 5.31
C LEU A 176 15.34 -15.47 4.56
N LEU A 177 14.21 -15.97 4.07
CA LEU A 177 13.16 -15.19 3.43
C LEU A 177 11.91 -15.21 4.30
N THR A 178 11.40 -14.04 4.66
CA THR A 178 10.13 -13.92 5.38
C THR A 178 9.14 -13.09 4.57
N THR A 179 7.83 -13.31 4.72
CA THR A 179 6.83 -12.45 4.08
C THR A 179 6.00 -11.68 5.10
N LEU A 180 5.72 -10.41 4.78
CA LEU A 180 4.93 -9.50 5.60
C LEU A 180 3.87 -8.80 4.76
N HIS A 181 2.72 -8.45 5.37
CA HIS A 181 1.68 -7.67 4.70
C HIS A 181 1.89 -6.15 4.85
N GLN A 182 2.62 -5.76 5.87
CA GLN A 182 2.96 -4.38 6.20
C GLN A 182 4.40 -4.31 6.69
N ASN A 183 4.97 -3.12 6.79
CA ASN A 183 6.35 -2.99 7.27
C ASN A 183 6.50 -3.55 8.69
N PHE A 184 7.69 -4.02 9.00
CA PHE A 184 8.01 -4.66 10.28
C PHE A 184 7.67 -3.76 11.49
N GLY A 185 7.84 -2.44 11.36
CA GLY A 185 7.53 -1.47 12.42
C GLY A 185 6.04 -1.32 12.72
N ALA A 186 5.14 -1.62 11.77
CA ALA A 186 3.70 -1.50 11.98
C ALA A 186 3.17 -2.51 13.01
N TYR A 187 3.83 -3.65 13.19
CA TYR A 187 3.47 -4.64 14.22
C TYR A 187 3.81 -4.17 15.64
N ALA A 188 4.65 -3.15 15.78
CA ALA A 188 5.07 -2.57 17.06
C ALA A 188 4.09 -1.55 17.67
N GLY A 189 2.92 -1.32 17.07
CA GLY A 189 2.01 -0.22 17.42
C GLY A 189 1.48 -0.22 18.86
N LYS A 190 1.44 -1.37 19.53
CA LYS A 190 0.97 -1.53 20.93
C LYS A 190 2.09 -1.69 21.95
N LEU A 191 3.36 -1.63 21.53
CA LEU A 191 4.52 -1.79 22.39
C LEU A 191 4.87 -0.47 23.10
N THR A 192 5.51 -0.59 24.27
CA THR A 192 6.13 0.54 24.96
C THR A 192 7.27 1.14 24.13
N ASP A 193 7.67 2.37 24.41
CA ASP A 193 8.75 3.04 23.66
C ASP A 193 10.08 2.26 23.72
N SER A 194 10.41 1.68 24.87
CA SER A 194 11.60 0.83 25.02
C SER A 194 11.52 -0.42 24.15
N GLN A 195 10.40 -1.14 24.20
CA GLN A 195 10.17 -2.33 23.38
C GLN A 195 10.14 -2.00 21.89
N ARG A 196 9.60 -0.84 21.51
CA ARG A 196 9.57 -0.36 20.13
C ARG A 196 10.98 -0.10 19.60
N ASN A 197 11.87 0.46 20.41
CA ASN A 197 13.26 0.66 20.05
C ASN A 197 13.99 -0.67 19.81
N GLU A 198 13.80 -1.67 20.69
CA GLU A 198 14.34 -3.02 20.47
C GLU A 198 13.78 -3.66 19.21
N TRP A 199 12.48 -3.48 18.93
CA TRP A 199 11.84 -3.92 17.70
C TRP A 199 12.49 -3.34 16.44
N LEU A 200 12.82 -2.04 16.47
CA LEU A 200 13.51 -1.37 15.36
C LEU A 200 14.93 -1.88 15.17
N LYS A 201 15.63 -2.26 16.25
CA LYS A 201 16.96 -2.89 16.16
C LYS A 201 16.90 -4.25 15.47
N VAL A 202 15.90 -5.07 15.78
CA VAL A 202 15.67 -6.35 15.10
C VAL A 202 15.31 -6.14 13.65
N LYS A 203 14.41 -5.16 13.35
CA LYS A 203 14.08 -4.76 11.98
C LYS A 203 15.32 -4.46 11.14
N GLY A 204 16.30 -3.73 11.72
CA GLY A 204 17.52 -3.36 11.01
C GLY A 204 18.40 -4.55 10.56
N ARG A 205 18.14 -5.76 11.07
CA ARG A 205 18.85 -6.98 10.66
C ARG A 205 18.23 -7.69 9.46
N TYR A 206 17.01 -7.31 9.08
CA TYR A 206 16.28 -7.86 7.94
C TYR A 206 16.24 -6.82 6.82
N LYS A 207 16.75 -7.17 5.65
CA LYS A 207 16.60 -6.31 4.46
C LYS A 207 15.17 -6.39 3.97
N GLU A 208 14.48 -5.27 3.98
CA GLU A 208 13.13 -5.17 3.44
C GLU A 208 13.18 -5.11 1.90
N LEU A 209 12.45 -6.01 1.25
CA LEU A 209 12.23 -6.05 -0.19
C LEU A 209 10.75 -5.75 -0.45
N VAL A 210 10.44 -4.66 -1.14
CA VAL A 210 9.06 -4.24 -1.37
C VAL A 210 8.50 -5.01 -2.56
N PHE A 211 7.56 -5.92 -2.28
CA PHE A 211 6.81 -6.67 -3.28
C PHE A 211 5.43 -6.04 -3.46
N SER A 212 5.38 -4.95 -4.20
CA SER A 212 4.14 -4.23 -4.50
C SER A 212 3.99 -4.19 -6.00
N GLU A 213 3.07 -5.01 -6.50
CA GLU A 213 2.71 -4.92 -7.92
C GLU A 213 1.97 -3.60 -8.15
N PRO A 214 2.45 -2.75 -9.05
CA PRO A 214 1.71 -1.58 -9.48
C PRO A 214 0.33 -1.99 -10.00
N VAL A 215 -0.67 -1.13 -9.81
CA VAL A 215 -2.04 -1.39 -10.26
C VAL A 215 -2.08 -1.72 -11.76
N GLU A 216 -1.24 -1.06 -12.53
CA GLU A 216 -1.10 -1.28 -13.99
C GLU A 216 -0.63 -2.70 -14.32
N GLN A 217 0.25 -3.27 -13.50
CA GLN A 217 0.73 -4.63 -13.69
C GLN A 217 -0.36 -5.65 -13.35
N LEU A 218 -1.13 -5.42 -12.29
CA LEU A 218 -2.29 -6.26 -11.97
C LEU A 218 -3.35 -6.20 -13.08
N LEU A 219 -3.55 -5.03 -13.69
CA LEU A 219 -4.45 -4.88 -14.84
C LEU A 219 -3.93 -5.61 -16.07
N TYR A 220 -2.62 -5.61 -16.29
CA TYR A 220 -2.02 -6.42 -17.36
C TYR A 220 -2.26 -7.92 -17.15
N LEU A 221 -2.03 -8.43 -15.93
CA LEU A 221 -2.30 -9.83 -15.59
C LEU A 221 -3.79 -10.17 -15.74
N ALA A 222 -4.69 -9.27 -15.33
CA ALA A 222 -6.12 -9.43 -15.53
C ALA A 222 -6.48 -9.49 -17.01
N ALA A 223 -5.88 -8.62 -17.84
CA ALA A 223 -6.10 -8.57 -19.28
C ALA A 223 -5.68 -9.88 -19.98
N GLU A 224 -4.56 -10.47 -19.59
CA GLU A 224 -4.12 -11.76 -20.13
C GLU A 224 -5.07 -12.90 -19.73
N GLN A 225 -5.73 -12.83 -18.59
CA GLN A 225 -6.73 -13.82 -18.16
C GLN A 225 -8.07 -13.68 -18.91
N ILE A 226 -8.50 -12.45 -19.22
CA ILE A 226 -9.78 -12.17 -19.89
C ILE A 226 -9.68 -12.39 -21.40
N SER A 227 -8.51 -12.27 -22.02
CA SER A 227 -8.28 -12.17 -23.48
C SER A 227 -8.79 -13.35 -24.33
N ASN A 228 -9.40 -14.37 -23.73
CA ASN A 228 -9.95 -15.54 -24.43
C ASN A 228 -11.43 -15.44 -24.80
N THR A 229 -12.07 -14.26 -24.68
CA THR A 229 -13.49 -14.11 -25.02
C THR A 229 -13.66 -13.56 -26.43
N ASN A 230 -14.38 -14.30 -27.28
CA ASN A 230 -14.71 -13.90 -28.68
C ASN A 230 -15.85 -12.87 -28.75
N LEU A 231 -15.90 -11.89 -27.86
CA LEU A 231 -16.93 -10.89 -27.82
C LEU A 231 -16.65 -9.74 -28.81
N ARG A 232 -17.65 -9.37 -29.61
CA ARG A 232 -17.60 -8.15 -30.42
C ARG A 232 -17.88 -6.94 -29.52
N TYR A 233 -17.06 -5.91 -29.60
CA TYR A 233 -17.19 -4.70 -28.81
C TYR A 233 -16.77 -3.45 -29.59
N ASP A 234 -17.31 -2.32 -29.19
CA ASP A 234 -16.84 -1.03 -29.71
C ASP A 234 -15.50 -0.66 -29.05
N SER A 235 -14.43 -0.90 -29.77
CA SER A 235 -13.09 -0.58 -29.31
C SER A 235 -12.86 0.93 -29.13
N ALA A 236 -13.65 1.78 -29.79
CA ALA A 236 -13.54 3.23 -29.68
C ALA A 236 -14.05 3.70 -28.30
N ALA A 237 -15.19 3.20 -27.83
CA ALA A 237 -15.72 3.55 -26.51
C ALA A 237 -14.75 3.22 -25.39
N MET A 238 -14.11 2.05 -25.43
CA MET A 238 -13.12 1.64 -24.43
C MET A 238 -11.88 2.55 -24.42
N VAL A 239 -11.39 2.96 -25.59
CA VAL A 239 -10.25 3.88 -25.72
C VAL A 239 -10.62 5.28 -25.22
N GLU A 240 -11.83 5.74 -25.50
CA GLU A 240 -12.30 7.04 -25.01
C GLU A 240 -12.47 7.04 -23.47
N ILE A 241 -13.00 5.98 -22.88
CA ILE A 241 -13.08 5.83 -21.43
C ILE A 241 -11.67 5.84 -20.81
N LEU A 242 -10.70 5.15 -21.44
CA LEU A 242 -9.30 5.21 -20.99
C LEU A 242 -8.73 6.63 -21.10
N ALA A 243 -9.00 7.35 -22.20
CA ALA A 243 -8.53 8.72 -22.36
C ALA A 243 -9.11 9.66 -21.28
N LEU A 244 -10.38 9.48 -20.93
CA LEU A 244 -11.02 10.17 -19.80
C LEU A 244 -10.33 9.84 -18.48
N ALA A 245 -10.07 8.57 -18.19
CA ALA A 245 -9.44 8.14 -16.97
C ALA A 245 -8.00 8.67 -16.80
N LYS A 246 -7.25 8.76 -17.90
CA LYS A 246 -5.91 9.39 -17.93
C LYS A 246 -5.99 10.90 -17.71
N ARG A 247 -6.90 11.59 -18.42
CA ARG A 247 -7.05 13.06 -18.32
C ARG A 247 -7.42 13.49 -16.89
N THR A 248 -8.21 12.69 -16.19
CA THR A 248 -8.61 12.94 -14.80
C THR A 248 -7.59 12.48 -13.77
N LYS A 249 -6.43 11.97 -14.20
CA LYS A 249 -5.37 11.43 -13.33
C LYS A 249 -5.84 10.28 -12.44
N PHE A 250 -6.89 9.59 -12.84
CA PHE A 250 -7.39 8.41 -12.13
C PHE A 250 -6.53 7.19 -12.43
N ILE A 251 -5.99 7.12 -13.65
CA ILE A 251 -5.11 6.07 -14.15
C ILE A 251 -3.77 6.69 -14.58
N SER A 252 -2.69 5.94 -14.39
CA SER A 252 -1.35 6.30 -14.86
C SER A 252 -1.33 6.50 -16.39
N PRO A 253 -0.59 7.50 -16.91
CA PRO A 253 -0.38 7.68 -18.34
C PRO A 253 0.25 6.48 -19.05
N GLN A 254 0.98 5.64 -18.31
CA GLN A 254 1.74 4.50 -18.85
C GLN A 254 0.87 3.32 -19.28
N LEU A 255 -0.37 3.18 -18.75
CA LEU A 255 -1.26 2.10 -19.14
C LEU A 255 -1.63 2.22 -20.62
N ASP A 256 -1.35 1.18 -21.40
CA ASP A 256 -1.58 1.21 -22.85
C ASP A 256 -3.02 0.85 -23.24
N GLY A 257 -3.41 1.27 -24.46
CA GLY A 257 -4.76 0.99 -25.00
C GLY A 257 -4.94 -0.50 -25.38
N LYS A 258 -3.86 -1.25 -25.55
CA LYS A 258 -3.96 -2.68 -25.89
C LYS A 258 -4.39 -3.48 -24.67
N THR A 259 -3.82 -3.18 -23.51
CA THR A 259 -4.20 -3.79 -22.23
C THR A 259 -5.66 -3.53 -21.90
N ILE A 260 -6.13 -2.28 -22.08
CA ILE A 260 -7.54 -1.93 -21.81
C ILE A 260 -8.51 -2.63 -22.76
N LYS A 261 -8.15 -2.78 -24.03
CA LYS A 261 -8.99 -3.55 -24.99
C LYS A 261 -9.12 -5.01 -24.60
N LYS A 262 -8.06 -5.62 -24.05
CA LYS A 262 -8.09 -7.01 -23.54
C LYS A 262 -8.93 -7.16 -22.26
N LEU A 263 -9.12 -6.08 -21.49
CA LEU A 263 -9.94 -6.10 -20.29
C LEU A 263 -11.45 -6.11 -20.59
N PHE A 264 -11.87 -5.81 -21.84
CA PHE A 264 -13.31 -5.83 -22.17
C PHE A 264 -13.97 -7.15 -21.73
N PRO A 265 -15.14 -7.11 -21.12
CA PRO A 265 -16.08 -5.98 -20.94
C PRO A 265 -15.84 -5.10 -19.69
N LEU A 266 -14.75 -5.27 -18.96
CA LEU A 266 -14.41 -4.44 -17.80
C LEU A 266 -13.86 -3.08 -18.25
N ASP A 267 -14.54 -1.98 -17.94
CA ASP A 267 -14.05 -0.65 -18.30
C ASP A 267 -12.85 -0.18 -17.47
N ALA A 268 -12.13 0.83 -17.95
CA ALA A 268 -10.88 1.30 -17.35
C ALA A 268 -11.05 1.83 -15.90
N PHE A 269 -12.14 2.56 -15.61
CA PHE A 269 -12.41 3.05 -14.26
C PHE A 269 -12.77 1.91 -13.32
N SER A 270 -13.61 0.98 -13.78
CA SER A 270 -14.03 -0.21 -13.04
C SER A 270 -12.87 -1.12 -12.73
N ALA A 271 -12.00 -1.37 -13.71
CA ALA A 271 -10.79 -2.17 -13.56
C ALA A 271 -9.85 -1.56 -12.50
N MET A 272 -9.63 -0.24 -12.56
CA MET A 272 -8.81 0.48 -11.58
C MET A 272 -9.43 0.49 -10.18
N CYS A 273 -10.73 0.81 -10.05
CA CYS A 273 -11.43 0.78 -8.77
C CYS A 273 -11.39 -0.60 -8.14
N MET A 274 -11.67 -1.64 -8.92
CA MET A 274 -11.67 -3.02 -8.43
C MET A 274 -10.29 -3.44 -7.95
N THR A 275 -9.24 -3.12 -8.70
CA THR A 275 -7.87 -3.44 -8.31
C THR A 275 -7.47 -2.73 -7.00
N LYS A 276 -7.76 -1.43 -6.89
CA LYS A 276 -7.51 -0.65 -5.66
C LYS A 276 -8.34 -1.15 -4.47
N ALA A 277 -9.61 -1.51 -4.72
CA ALA A 277 -10.49 -2.05 -3.68
C ALA A 277 -9.94 -3.38 -3.13
N ILE A 278 -9.50 -4.28 -4.00
CA ILE A 278 -8.91 -5.55 -3.60
C ILE A 278 -7.59 -5.35 -2.87
N GLN A 279 -6.73 -4.42 -3.31
CA GLN A 279 -5.50 -4.09 -2.58
C GLN A 279 -5.79 -3.55 -1.16
N ARG A 280 -6.90 -2.82 -0.99
CA ARG A 280 -7.28 -2.20 0.29
C ARG A 280 -8.10 -3.11 1.21
N TYR A 281 -9.02 -3.88 0.65
CA TYR A 281 -10.01 -4.69 1.38
C TYR A 281 -9.85 -6.19 1.22
N GLY A 282 -9.06 -6.62 0.21
CA GLY A 282 -8.85 -8.02 -0.08
C GLY A 282 -8.13 -8.73 1.07
N GLN A 283 -8.77 -9.77 1.60
CA GLN A 283 -8.20 -10.67 2.60
C GLN A 283 -8.36 -12.11 2.12
N ASN A 284 -7.37 -12.93 2.37
CA ASN A 284 -7.38 -14.36 2.05
C ASN A 284 -7.64 -14.64 0.55
N GLU A 285 -8.76 -15.29 0.23
CA GLU A 285 -9.13 -15.74 -1.12
C GLU A 285 -9.71 -14.64 -2.03
N ARG A 286 -9.96 -13.42 -1.50
CA ARG A 286 -10.58 -12.32 -2.24
C ARG A 286 -9.54 -11.52 -3.00
N THR A 287 -9.16 -12.03 -4.16
CA THR A 287 -8.16 -11.43 -5.06
C THR A 287 -8.82 -10.91 -6.34
N LEU A 288 -8.06 -10.17 -7.16
CA LEU A 288 -8.52 -9.73 -8.48
C LEU A 288 -8.88 -10.94 -9.36
N PHE A 289 -8.15 -12.03 -9.24
CA PHE A 289 -8.42 -13.26 -9.98
C PHE A 289 -9.69 -13.95 -9.51
N SER A 290 -9.99 -13.96 -8.21
CA SER A 290 -11.27 -14.50 -7.72
C SER A 290 -12.46 -13.68 -8.22
N PHE A 291 -12.36 -12.35 -8.29
CA PHE A 291 -13.37 -11.49 -8.91
C PHE A 291 -13.60 -11.85 -10.38
N LEU A 292 -12.52 -12.08 -11.14
CA LEU A 292 -12.60 -12.36 -12.58
C LEU A 292 -13.11 -13.77 -12.90
N MET A 293 -12.82 -14.77 -12.06
CA MET A 293 -12.99 -16.19 -12.41
C MET A 293 -13.98 -16.95 -11.53
N SER A 294 -14.21 -16.50 -10.29
CA SER A 294 -15.12 -17.21 -9.39
C SER A 294 -16.56 -16.84 -9.68
N LYS A 295 -17.45 -17.83 -9.63
CA LYS A 295 -18.90 -17.61 -9.72
C LYS A 295 -19.41 -17.07 -8.38
N GLY A 296 -20.18 -16.01 -8.44
CA GLY A 296 -20.77 -15.38 -7.27
C GLY A 296 -21.64 -14.19 -7.65
N ALA A 297 -22.51 -13.77 -6.75
CA ALA A 297 -23.40 -12.65 -7.01
C ALA A 297 -22.63 -11.40 -7.38
N ASN A 298 -23.02 -10.77 -8.47
CA ASN A 298 -22.40 -9.59 -9.08
C ASN A 298 -20.94 -9.78 -9.52
N SER A 299 -20.44 -11.04 -9.65
CA SER A 299 -19.07 -11.29 -10.10
C SER A 299 -18.93 -10.99 -11.60
N PHE A 300 -17.70 -10.66 -12.00
CA PHE A 300 -17.39 -10.43 -13.41
C PHE A 300 -17.62 -11.67 -14.28
N SER A 301 -17.36 -12.87 -13.76
CA SER A 301 -17.53 -14.14 -14.48
C SER A 301 -18.99 -14.47 -14.84
N GLU A 302 -19.97 -13.87 -14.14
CA GLU A 302 -21.40 -14.04 -14.41
C GLU A 302 -21.99 -12.92 -15.27
N PHE A 303 -21.18 -11.89 -15.54
CA PHE A 303 -21.62 -10.80 -16.40
C PHE A 303 -21.62 -11.21 -17.88
N VAL A 304 -22.78 -11.18 -18.50
CA VAL A 304 -22.96 -11.42 -19.92
C VAL A 304 -23.24 -10.08 -20.58
N PRO A 305 -22.24 -9.44 -21.22
CA PRO A 305 -22.42 -8.12 -21.82
C PRO A 305 -23.39 -8.18 -23.01
N GLN A 306 -24.29 -7.22 -23.07
CA GLN A 306 -25.02 -6.90 -24.28
C GLN A 306 -24.15 -6.06 -25.21
N GLU A 307 -24.65 -5.75 -26.43
CA GLU A 307 -23.90 -4.92 -27.37
C GLU A 307 -23.49 -3.57 -26.74
N ASN A 308 -22.18 -3.29 -26.70
CA ASN A 308 -21.57 -2.08 -26.10
C ASN A 308 -21.77 -1.92 -24.59
N GLU A 309 -22.22 -2.92 -23.88
CA GLU A 309 -22.34 -2.89 -22.44
C GLU A 309 -21.01 -3.23 -21.76
N THR A 310 -20.65 -2.46 -20.73
CA THR A 310 -19.44 -2.71 -19.94
C THR A 310 -19.78 -3.06 -18.50
N TYR A 311 -18.93 -3.83 -17.87
CA TYR A 311 -18.94 -3.99 -16.42
C TYR A 311 -18.43 -2.69 -15.80
N ASN A 312 -19.34 -1.85 -15.37
CA ASN A 312 -19.11 -0.46 -15.00
C ASN A 312 -19.02 -0.23 -13.48
N LEU A 313 -18.71 1.01 -13.07
CA LEU A 313 -18.54 1.38 -11.67
C LEU A 313 -19.75 1.07 -10.78
N ALA A 314 -20.97 1.16 -11.30
CA ALA A 314 -22.16 0.82 -10.51
C ALA A 314 -22.18 -0.68 -10.17
N MET A 315 -21.77 -1.54 -11.10
CA MET A 315 -21.63 -2.98 -10.87
C MET A 315 -20.47 -3.31 -9.91
N VAL A 316 -19.37 -2.58 -10.01
CA VAL A 316 -18.27 -2.67 -9.05
C VAL A 316 -18.75 -2.35 -7.63
N TYR A 317 -19.55 -1.30 -7.45
CA TYR A 317 -20.15 -0.95 -6.17
C TYR A 317 -20.99 -2.12 -5.62
N ASP A 318 -21.88 -2.67 -6.44
CA ASP A 318 -22.76 -3.77 -6.04
C ASP A 318 -21.96 -5.04 -5.67
N TYR A 319 -20.90 -5.35 -6.41
CA TYR A 319 -19.98 -6.44 -6.08
C TYR A 319 -19.28 -6.21 -4.74
N LEU A 320 -18.74 -5.00 -4.52
CA LEU A 320 -18.02 -4.67 -3.29
C LEU A 320 -18.94 -4.73 -2.06
N VAL A 321 -20.12 -4.15 -2.15
CA VAL A 321 -21.09 -4.18 -1.04
C VAL A 321 -21.51 -5.61 -0.71
N TYR A 322 -21.76 -6.45 -1.72
CA TYR A 322 -22.17 -7.83 -1.49
C TYR A 322 -21.04 -8.70 -0.90
N ASN A 323 -19.83 -8.59 -1.45
CA ASN A 323 -18.74 -9.50 -1.11
C ASN A 323 -17.89 -9.04 0.09
N PHE A 324 -17.89 -7.74 0.42
CA PHE A 324 -17.07 -7.15 1.48
C PHE A 324 -17.92 -6.49 2.59
N TYR A 325 -19.23 -6.78 2.66
CA TYR A 325 -20.17 -6.11 3.56
C TYR A 325 -19.69 -6.02 5.01
N SER A 326 -19.23 -7.12 5.58
CA SER A 326 -18.74 -7.15 6.97
C SER A 326 -17.60 -6.16 7.19
N PHE A 327 -16.62 -6.13 6.29
CA PHE A 327 -15.48 -5.22 6.37
C PHE A 327 -15.89 -3.76 6.16
N LEU A 328 -16.80 -3.49 5.22
CA LEU A 328 -17.25 -2.13 4.91
C LEU A 328 -18.16 -1.55 6.00
N SER A 329 -18.83 -2.41 6.79
CA SER A 329 -19.69 -2.02 7.91
C SER A 329 -18.93 -1.84 9.23
N GLU A 330 -17.72 -2.39 9.35
CA GLU A 330 -16.86 -2.18 10.53
C GLU A 330 -16.25 -0.78 10.55
N ALA A 331 -15.78 -0.35 11.72
CA ALA A 331 -15.08 0.94 11.88
C ALA A 331 -13.68 0.88 11.24
N ASN A 332 -13.60 1.14 9.94
CA ASN A 332 -12.36 1.28 9.16
C ASN A 332 -12.19 2.71 8.64
N ALA A 333 -11.05 3.01 8.05
CA ALA A 333 -10.73 4.36 7.56
C ALA A 333 -11.72 4.88 6.49
N ASP A 334 -12.37 3.99 5.76
CA ASP A 334 -13.29 4.31 4.65
C ASP A 334 -14.77 4.23 5.03
N SER A 335 -15.10 3.81 6.28
CA SER A 335 -16.47 3.56 6.73
C SER A 335 -17.41 4.76 6.52
N MET A 336 -16.88 5.96 6.63
CA MET A 336 -17.64 7.20 6.43
C MET A 336 -17.98 7.43 4.95
N ASN A 337 -17.04 7.15 4.02
CA ASN A 337 -17.31 7.24 2.58
C ASN A 337 -18.38 6.23 2.15
N TRP A 338 -18.33 5.02 2.69
CA TRP A 338 -19.36 4.00 2.45
C TRP A 338 -20.73 4.40 3.02
N THR A 339 -20.73 5.04 4.21
CA THR A 339 -21.95 5.58 4.82
C THR A 339 -22.53 6.70 3.95
N SER A 340 -21.70 7.64 3.47
CA SER A 340 -22.14 8.72 2.58
C SER A 340 -22.74 8.20 1.28
N MET A 341 -22.15 7.15 0.68
CA MET A 341 -22.71 6.49 -0.50
C MET A 341 -24.07 5.87 -0.20
N ARG A 342 -24.21 5.17 0.93
CA ARG A 342 -25.49 4.55 1.34
C ARG A 342 -26.57 5.61 1.55
N VAL A 343 -26.29 6.68 2.28
CA VAL A 343 -27.24 7.78 2.51
C VAL A 343 -27.65 8.44 1.19
N ALA A 344 -26.71 8.67 0.27
CA ALA A 344 -27.03 9.24 -1.04
C ALA A 344 -27.94 8.31 -1.87
N ILE A 345 -27.71 7.00 -1.83
CA ILE A 345 -28.54 5.97 -2.47
C ILE A 345 -29.94 5.97 -1.85
N GLU A 346 -30.08 5.91 -0.53
CA GLU A 346 -31.36 5.96 0.19
C GLU A 346 -32.16 7.23 -0.17
N ARG A 347 -31.49 8.37 -0.32
CA ARG A 347 -32.14 9.62 -0.75
C ARG A 347 -32.65 9.56 -2.20
N VAL A 348 -31.92 8.92 -3.11
CA VAL A 348 -32.41 8.68 -4.49
C VAL A 348 -33.64 7.79 -4.47
N GLU A 349 -33.62 6.72 -3.69
CA GLU A 349 -34.71 5.72 -3.60
C GLU A 349 -35.94 6.26 -2.87
N SER A 350 -35.80 7.28 -1.99
CA SER A 350 -36.90 7.88 -1.26
C SER A 350 -37.88 8.70 -2.12
N GLY A 351 -37.63 8.77 -3.44
CA GLY A 351 -38.56 9.39 -4.40
C GLY A 351 -38.44 10.91 -4.51
N VAL A 352 -37.39 11.55 -3.99
CA VAL A 352 -37.11 12.99 -4.21
C VAL A 352 -36.76 13.30 -5.66
N ILE A 353 -36.41 12.29 -6.47
CA ILE A 353 -36.09 12.37 -7.88
C ILE A 353 -37.23 11.75 -8.67
N HIS A 354 -37.53 12.30 -9.87
CA HIS A 354 -38.55 11.75 -10.76
C HIS A 354 -38.28 10.27 -11.07
N ALA A 355 -39.30 9.42 -10.98
CA ALA A 355 -39.18 7.95 -11.07
C ALA A 355 -38.42 7.47 -12.32
N ALA A 356 -38.55 8.16 -13.46
CA ALA A 356 -37.83 7.82 -14.69
C ALA A 356 -36.30 7.97 -14.59
N TYR A 357 -35.79 8.68 -13.61
CA TYR A 357 -34.35 8.94 -13.43
C TYR A 357 -33.73 8.14 -12.29
N ILE A 358 -34.49 7.45 -11.45
CA ILE A 358 -34.01 6.75 -10.27
C ILE A 358 -32.89 5.76 -10.61
N ALA A 359 -33.13 4.89 -11.59
CA ALA A 359 -32.13 3.88 -11.98
C ALA A 359 -30.82 4.50 -12.49
N ASP A 360 -30.91 5.56 -13.29
CA ASP A 360 -29.75 6.27 -13.82
C ASP A 360 -29.04 7.09 -12.72
N ALA A 361 -29.80 7.70 -11.82
CA ALA A 361 -29.29 8.45 -10.67
C ALA A 361 -28.50 7.55 -9.72
N LEU A 362 -28.98 6.33 -9.43
CA LEU A 362 -28.27 5.33 -8.64
C LEU A 362 -26.92 4.97 -9.26
N LYS A 363 -26.86 4.77 -10.58
CA LYS A 363 -25.59 4.49 -11.28
C LYS A 363 -24.60 5.64 -11.13
N ILE A 364 -25.05 6.90 -11.27
CA ILE A 364 -24.20 8.09 -11.15
C ILE A 364 -23.70 8.25 -9.71
N VAL A 365 -24.58 8.11 -8.71
CA VAL A 365 -24.21 8.24 -7.28
C VAL A 365 -23.18 7.19 -6.87
N LYS A 366 -23.38 5.91 -7.25
CA LYS A 366 -22.42 4.82 -7.04
C LYS A 366 -21.07 5.14 -7.67
N SER A 367 -21.08 5.68 -8.91
CA SER A 367 -19.87 6.03 -9.64
C SER A 367 -19.10 7.19 -8.99
N ILE A 368 -19.78 8.27 -8.59
CA ILE A 368 -19.15 9.40 -7.87
C ILE A 368 -18.54 8.92 -6.57
N GLY A 369 -19.25 8.08 -5.81
CA GLY A 369 -18.77 7.52 -4.56
C GLY A 369 -17.46 6.74 -4.73
N LEU A 370 -17.41 5.81 -5.68
CA LEU A 370 -16.20 5.01 -5.94
C LEU A 370 -15.05 5.86 -6.50
N LEU A 371 -15.32 6.79 -7.42
CA LEU A 371 -14.30 7.69 -7.94
C LEU A 371 -13.72 8.59 -6.84
N SER A 372 -14.55 9.06 -5.91
CA SER A 372 -14.10 9.86 -4.76
C SER A 372 -13.28 9.04 -3.77
N LEU A 373 -13.66 7.78 -3.54
CA LEU A 373 -13.00 6.88 -2.58
C LEU A 373 -11.64 6.37 -3.08
N PHE A 374 -11.56 5.98 -4.36
CA PHE A 374 -10.37 5.38 -4.95
C PHE A 374 -9.54 6.35 -5.80
N GLY A 375 -10.01 7.57 -6.00
CA GLY A 375 -9.25 8.64 -6.64
C GLY A 375 -8.06 9.09 -5.79
N SER A 376 -7.08 9.72 -6.43
CA SER A 376 -6.00 10.45 -5.74
C SER A 376 -6.47 11.88 -5.43
N SER A 377 -5.69 12.62 -4.61
CA SER A 377 -5.91 14.06 -4.39
C SER A 377 -5.90 14.89 -5.70
N ALA A 378 -5.25 14.37 -6.74
CA ALA A 378 -5.19 15.00 -8.05
C ALA A 378 -6.34 14.62 -8.99
N THR A 379 -7.22 13.68 -8.58
CA THR A 379 -8.36 13.22 -9.40
C THR A 379 -9.48 14.25 -9.36
N SER A 380 -9.93 14.71 -10.54
CA SER A 380 -11.03 15.66 -10.68
C SER A 380 -12.24 15.01 -11.33
N ILE A 381 -13.39 15.06 -10.66
CA ILE A 381 -14.70 14.54 -11.15
C ILE A 381 -15.50 15.72 -11.71
N SER A 382 -15.16 16.15 -12.92
CA SER A 382 -15.85 17.27 -13.55
C SER A 382 -17.23 16.86 -14.13
N LYS A 383 -18.06 17.84 -14.47
CA LYS A 383 -19.37 17.60 -15.12
C LYS A 383 -19.19 16.89 -16.46
N GLU A 384 -18.18 17.28 -17.23
CA GLU A 384 -17.86 16.68 -18.53
C GLU A 384 -17.44 15.22 -18.38
N LEU A 385 -16.64 14.88 -17.35
CA LEU A 385 -16.30 13.50 -17.05
C LEU A 385 -17.55 12.67 -16.75
N LEU A 386 -18.42 13.17 -15.87
CA LEU A 386 -19.63 12.44 -15.46
C LEU A 386 -20.57 12.22 -16.67
N ILE A 387 -20.78 13.23 -17.52
CA ILE A 387 -21.59 13.11 -18.72
C ILE A 387 -20.99 12.07 -19.67
N ALA A 388 -19.70 12.18 -19.97
CA ALA A 388 -19.04 11.29 -20.92
C ALA A 388 -19.02 9.82 -20.42
N TYR A 389 -18.75 9.61 -19.13
CA TYR A 389 -18.76 8.28 -18.53
C TYR A 389 -20.18 7.70 -18.46
N ALA A 390 -21.16 8.52 -18.08
CA ALA A 390 -22.56 8.12 -18.01
C ALA A 390 -23.11 7.69 -19.39
N GLN A 391 -22.74 8.37 -20.46
CA GLN A 391 -23.14 7.99 -21.81
C GLN A 391 -22.47 6.71 -22.30
N LYS A 392 -21.15 6.57 -22.07
CA LYS A 392 -20.32 5.52 -22.69
C LYS A 392 -20.27 4.22 -21.89
N ALA A 393 -20.27 4.31 -20.56
CA ALA A 393 -20.15 3.13 -19.69
C ALA A 393 -21.45 2.78 -18.97
N LEU A 394 -22.21 3.80 -18.48
CA LEU A 394 -23.46 3.56 -17.78
C LEU A 394 -24.68 3.47 -18.72
N THR A 395 -24.50 3.73 -20.02
CA THR A 395 -25.56 3.69 -21.07
C THR A 395 -26.74 4.62 -20.78
N ILE A 396 -26.49 5.78 -20.14
CA ILE A 396 -27.51 6.78 -19.80
C ILE A 396 -27.74 7.72 -20.99
N LYS A 397 -28.99 7.84 -21.43
CA LYS A 397 -29.35 8.64 -22.62
C LYS A 397 -29.31 10.15 -22.38
N SER A 398 -29.64 10.62 -21.18
CA SER A 398 -29.75 12.04 -20.84
C SER A 398 -29.06 12.35 -19.51
N PRO A 399 -27.72 12.19 -19.43
CA PRO A 399 -27.00 12.30 -18.18
C PRO A 399 -27.04 13.70 -17.57
N GLU A 400 -27.08 14.77 -18.38
CA GLU A 400 -27.16 16.15 -17.89
C GLU A 400 -28.40 16.35 -17.01
N LYS A 401 -29.58 15.86 -17.47
CA LYS A 401 -30.84 16.00 -16.74
C LYS A 401 -30.78 15.25 -15.38
N VAL A 402 -30.13 14.10 -15.37
CA VAL A 402 -29.95 13.30 -14.14
C VAL A 402 -29.00 13.99 -13.16
N ILE A 403 -27.87 14.50 -13.66
CA ILE A 403 -26.89 15.24 -12.85
C ILE A 403 -27.53 16.53 -12.29
N ASP A 404 -28.27 17.28 -13.12
CA ASP A 404 -28.92 18.49 -12.67
C ASP A 404 -30.03 18.20 -11.64
N ALA A 405 -30.80 17.11 -11.81
CA ALA A 405 -31.76 16.65 -10.81
C ALA A 405 -31.10 16.25 -9.48
N LEU A 406 -30.00 15.48 -9.54
CA LEU A 406 -29.22 15.12 -8.35
C LEU A 406 -28.66 16.35 -7.62
N THR A 407 -28.21 17.36 -8.36
CA THR A 407 -27.68 18.62 -7.82
C THR A 407 -28.80 19.46 -7.21
N ALA A 408 -29.94 19.60 -7.88
CA ALA A 408 -31.09 20.35 -7.39
C ALA A 408 -31.66 19.76 -6.09
N GLN A 409 -31.64 18.43 -5.94
CA GLN A 409 -32.05 17.72 -4.73
C GLN A 409 -30.94 17.61 -3.68
N LYS A 410 -29.82 18.31 -3.87
CA LYS A 410 -28.67 18.30 -2.94
C LYS A 410 -28.22 16.87 -2.59
N ILE A 411 -28.24 15.94 -3.54
CA ILE A 411 -27.68 14.58 -3.37
C ILE A 411 -26.21 14.59 -3.76
N ILE A 412 -25.85 15.38 -4.78
CA ILE A 412 -24.48 15.68 -5.16
C ILE A 412 -24.27 17.19 -5.16
N ARG A 413 -23.03 17.63 -4.99
CA ARG A 413 -22.64 19.03 -5.15
C ARG A 413 -21.26 19.15 -5.82
N PHE A 414 -21.02 20.29 -6.44
CA PHE A 414 -19.68 20.62 -6.92
C PHE A 414 -18.89 21.27 -5.80
N ALA A 415 -17.73 20.67 -5.44
CA ALA A 415 -16.81 21.20 -4.46
C ALA A 415 -15.68 21.93 -5.18
N SER A 416 -15.68 23.27 -5.12
CA SER A 416 -14.74 24.13 -5.88
C SER A 416 -13.29 23.88 -5.47
N TYR A 417 -13.03 23.65 -4.18
CA TYR A 417 -11.69 23.37 -3.64
C TYR A 417 -11.07 22.06 -4.19
N LYS A 418 -11.90 21.08 -4.59
CA LYS A 418 -11.46 19.83 -5.25
C LYS A 418 -11.64 19.87 -6.76
N SER A 419 -12.30 20.90 -7.28
CA SER A 419 -12.80 20.94 -8.67
C SER A 419 -13.55 19.66 -9.07
N SER A 420 -14.38 19.13 -8.18
CA SER A 420 -15.00 17.82 -8.31
C SER A 420 -16.44 17.78 -7.79
N TYR A 421 -17.29 17.00 -8.48
CA TYR A 421 -18.56 16.57 -7.89
C TYR A 421 -18.31 15.56 -6.77
N ILE A 422 -18.97 15.77 -5.65
CA ILE A 422 -18.95 14.90 -4.47
C ILE A 422 -20.38 14.60 -4.01
N LEU A 423 -20.54 13.54 -3.23
CA LEU A 423 -21.80 13.26 -2.56
C LEU A 423 -22.04 14.33 -1.49
N PHE A 424 -23.30 14.77 -1.38
CA PHE A 424 -23.66 15.80 -0.40
C PHE A 424 -23.93 15.15 0.96
N GLU A 425 -23.16 15.54 1.95
CA GLU A 425 -23.24 14.98 3.30
C GLU A 425 -24.13 15.79 4.27
N GLY A 426 -24.75 16.87 3.79
CA GLY A 426 -25.82 17.54 4.56
C GLY A 426 -25.37 18.66 5.50
N THR A 427 -24.42 19.51 5.11
CA THR A 427 -24.20 20.79 5.79
C THR A 427 -24.82 21.96 5.02
N ASP A 428 -25.50 22.86 5.72
CA ASP A 428 -26.01 24.11 5.12
C ASP A 428 -24.96 25.24 5.14
N LEU A 429 -23.80 25.00 5.74
CA LEU A 429 -22.73 25.97 5.86
C LEU A 429 -21.98 26.17 4.54
N ASN A 430 -21.85 27.39 4.07
CA ASN A 430 -21.01 27.73 2.92
C ASN A 430 -19.55 27.89 3.38
N LEU A 431 -18.78 26.82 3.29
CA LEU A 431 -17.38 26.84 3.74
C LEU A 431 -16.51 27.86 3.01
N GLU A 432 -16.80 28.21 1.76
CA GLU A 432 -16.04 29.21 1.01
C GLU A 432 -16.24 30.63 1.58
N ASP A 433 -17.48 30.99 1.90
CA ASP A 433 -17.79 32.27 2.54
C ASP A 433 -17.15 32.36 3.94
N GLU A 434 -17.21 31.27 4.71
CA GLU A 434 -16.60 31.23 6.03
C GLU A 434 -15.07 31.30 5.99
N LEU A 435 -14.42 30.64 5.01
CA LEU A 435 -12.97 30.77 4.80
C LEU A 435 -12.56 32.17 4.37
N PHE A 436 -13.41 32.84 3.57
CA PHE A 436 -13.18 34.24 3.21
C PHE A 436 -13.30 35.15 4.45
N ASN A 437 -14.29 34.92 5.29
CA ASN A 437 -14.46 35.65 6.56
C ASN A 437 -13.28 35.40 7.50
N ALA A 438 -12.85 34.14 7.66
CA ALA A 438 -11.70 33.76 8.48
C ALA A 438 -10.40 34.43 8.03
N ALA A 439 -10.23 34.69 6.72
CA ALA A 439 -9.04 35.37 6.19
C ALA A 439 -8.88 36.81 6.74
N ASN A 440 -9.95 37.46 7.18
CA ASN A 440 -9.91 38.78 7.79
C ASN A 440 -9.55 38.75 9.30
N ILE A 441 -9.59 37.57 9.92
CA ILE A 441 -9.42 37.40 11.37
C ILE A 441 -8.09 36.71 11.69
N VAL A 442 -7.75 35.68 10.90
CA VAL A 442 -6.57 34.84 11.14
C VAL A 442 -5.32 35.51 10.59
N GLN A 443 -4.31 35.69 11.43
CA GLN A 443 -3.01 36.19 10.99
C GLN A 443 -2.23 35.10 10.22
N LYS A 444 -1.50 35.53 9.18
CA LYS A 444 -0.66 34.62 8.39
C LYS A 444 0.51 34.12 9.25
N PRO A 445 0.61 32.81 9.55
CA PRO A 445 1.71 32.30 10.34
C PRO A 445 3.03 32.36 9.54
N ALA A 446 4.15 32.57 10.24
CA ALA A 446 5.48 32.38 9.65
C ALA A 446 5.83 30.89 9.59
N ALA A 447 6.76 30.53 8.69
CA ALA A 447 7.28 29.15 8.59
C ALA A 447 8.30 28.81 9.69
N GLU A 448 8.05 29.28 10.91
CA GLU A 448 8.84 28.98 12.09
C GLU A 448 8.63 27.52 12.52
N ILE A 449 9.65 26.94 13.13
CA ILE A 449 9.63 25.55 13.56
C ILE A 449 8.51 25.25 14.58
N SER A 450 8.15 26.22 15.42
CA SER A 450 7.01 26.15 16.34
C SER A 450 5.69 25.83 15.63
N ASN A 451 5.50 26.39 14.41
CA ASN A 451 4.32 26.18 13.58
C ASN A 451 4.40 24.92 12.72
N LEU A 452 5.60 24.41 12.45
CA LEU A 452 5.84 23.23 11.62
C LEU A 452 5.89 21.92 12.44
N SER A 453 6.39 21.98 13.67
CA SER A 453 6.64 20.80 14.49
C SER A 453 5.41 19.88 14.70
N PRO A 454 4.16 20.35 14.77
CA PRO A 454 2.98 19.49 14.89
C PRO A 454 2.78 18.56 13.69
N TYR A 455 3.34 18.90 12.53
CA TYR A 455 3.22 18.16 11.28
C TYR A 455 4.42 17.26 10.97
N LEU A 456 5.44 17.26 11.82
CA LEU A 456 6.68 16.48 11.63
C LEU A 456 6.70 15.28 12.58
N THR A 457 6.53 14.07 12.04
CA THR A 457 6.28 12.86 12.84
C THR A 457 7.43 11.85 12.90
N GLN A 458 8.46 11.96 12.06
CA GLN A 458 9.58 11.00 12.05
C GLN A 458 10.67 11.38 13.04
N LYS A 459 11.13 10.39 13.86
CA LYS A 459 12.13 10.62 14.91
C LYS A 459 13.48 9.95 14.68
N ALA A 460 13.56 8.75 14.08
CA ALA A 460 14.84 8.04 13.92
C ALA A 460 14.90 7.16 12.66
N ILE A 461 16.11 7.00 12.10
CA ILE A 461 16.43 6.13 10.97
C ILE A 461 17.56 5.19 11.36
N ALA A 462 17.43 3.89 11.09
CA ALA A 462 18.53 2.94 11.16
C ALA A 462 19.24 2.85 9.79
N VAL A 463 20.57 2.96 9.79
CA VAL A 463 21.41 2.82 8.58
C VAL A 463 21.75 1.35 8.37
N SER A 464 20.84 0.62 7.71
CA SER A 464 20.94 -0.83 7.54
C SER A 464 22.19 -1.26 6.77
N GLU A 465 22.61 -0.49 5.77
CA GLU A 465 23.78 -0.82 4.93
C GLU A 465 25.07 -0.87 5.74
N GLU A 466 25.25 0.06 6.67
CA GLU A 466 26.43 0.09 7.53
C GLU A 466 26.46 -1.13 8.47
N TYR A 467 25.30 -1.53 9.02
CA TYR A 467 25.19 -2.74 9.81
C TYR A 467 25.61 -3.99 9.01
N TYR A 468 25.15 -4.10 7.77
CA TYR A 468 25.48 -5.27 6.93
C TYR A 468 26.94 -5.33 6.53
N ARG A 469 27.59 -4.18 6.31
CA ARG A 469 29.01 -4.10 5.93
C ARG A 469 29.94 -4.34 7.12
N ASN A 470 29.66 -3.70 8.24
CA ASN A 470 30.59 -3.58 9.36
C ASN A 470 30.09 -4.21 10.67
N GLY A 471 28.88 -4.77 10.69
CA GLY A 471 28.27 -5.38 11.87
C GLY A 471 27.86 -4.38 12.97
N THR A 472 28.00 -3.07 12.72
CA THR A 472 27.73 -2.03 13.71
C THR A 472 26.46 -1.28 13.33
N PRO A 473 25.38 -1.30 14.14
CA PRO A 473 24.18 -0.50 13.88
C PRO A 473 24.50 1.00 14.03
N ARG A 474 23.97 1.81 13.12
CA ARG A 474 24.07 3.26 13.15
C ARG A 474 22.68 3.87 13.08
N TYR A 475 22.44 4.90 13.89
CA TYR A 475 21.14 5.56 14.01
C TYR A 475 21.27 7.06 13.76
N PHE A 476 20.34 7.59 12.94
CA PHE A 476 20.21 9.02 12.71
C PHE A 476 18.83 9.50 13.17
N GLU A 477 18.77 10.69 13.73
CA GLU A 477 17.51 11.32 14.16
C GLU A 477 17.17 12.49 13.25
N TYR A 478 15.86 12.66 12.96
CA TYR A 478 15.38 13.84 12.27
C TYR A 478 15.21 15.00 13.25
N VAL A 479 15.77 16.17 12.90
CA VAL A 479 15.61 17.41 13.65
C VAL A 479 15.20 18.52 12.70
N ALA A 480 14.06 19.16 12.96
CA ALA A 480 13.59 20.27 12.17
C ALA A 480 14.07 21.61 12.77
N ARG A 481 14.58 22.50 11.91
CA ARG A 481 15.15 23.80 12.32
C ARG A 481 14.90 24.88 11.26
N ASN A 482 14.90 26.15 11.69
CA ASN A 482 14.92 27.27 10.75
C ASN A 482 16.36 27.61 10.30
N GLU A 483 17.35 27.34 11.16
CA GLU A 483 18.76 27.53 10.86
C GLU A 483 19.53 26.23 11.08
N ALA A 484 20.49 25.96 10.19
CA ALA A 484 21.38 24.83 10.32
C ALA A 484 22.35 25.00 11.49
N GLU A 485 22.72 23.90 12.16
CA GLU A 485 23.64 23.88 13.27
C GLU A 485 24.51 22.63 13.22
N ALA A 486 25.77 22.72 13.66
CA ALA A 486 26.64 21.55 13.83
C ALA A 486 26.31 20.87 15.16
N ILE A 487 25.40 19.87 15.12
CA ILE A 487 24.96 19.17 16.33
C ILE A 487 25.86 17.98 16.62
N MET A 488 26.41 17.94 17.83
CA MET A 488 27.14 16.78 18.32
C MET A 488 26.18 15.63 18.64
N PRO A 489 26.40 14.41 18.10
CA PRO A 489 25.59 13.24 18.43
C PRO A 489 25.60 12.95 19.94
N GLN A 490 24.44 12.55 20.48
CA GLN A 490 24.26 12.22 21.89
C GLN A 490 23.63 10.85 22.05
N ASN A 491 23.91 10.18 23.15
CA ASN A 491 23.41 8.84 23.48
C ASN A 491 23.75 7.82 22.36
N ASP A 492 22.75 7.05 21.93
CA ASP A 492 22.90 6.02 20.90
C ASP A 492 22.71 6.55 19.46
N ILE A 493 22.68 7.88 19.29
CA ILE A 493 22.53 8.52 17.98
C ILE A 493 23.90 8.82 17.39
N ASP A 494 24.13 8.37 16.15
CA ASP A 494 25.41 8.58 15.44
C ASP A 494 25.43 9.87 14.64
N GLY A 495 24.25 10.43 14.29
CA GLY A 495 24.14 11.67 13.54
C GLY A 495 22.72 12.18 13.41
N TYR A 496 22.57 13.31 12.76
CA TYR A 496 21.28 13.97 12.56
C TYR A 496 20.98 14.25 11.10
N VAL A 497 19.71 14.08 10.73
CA VAL A 497 19.17 14.60 9.47
C VAL A 497 18.40 15.88 9.81
N GLN A 498 19.00 17.03 9.52
CA GLN A 498 18.41 18.32 9.80
C GLN A 498 17.52 18.77 8.65
N LEU A 499 16.22 18.90 8.90
CA LEU A 499 15.24 19.48 7.99
C LEU A 499 15.27 20.99 8.21
N VAL A 500 15.90 21.73 7.29
CA VAL A 500 16.14 23.18 7.42
C VAL A 500 15.10 23.94 6.60
N PHE A 501 14.35 24.80 7.28
CA PHE A 501 13.33 25.69 6.70
C PHE A 501 13.79 27.15 6.85
N PRO A 502 14.66 27.66 5.96
CA PRO A 502 15.23 28.99 6.09
C PRO A 502 14.15 30.06 5.98
N LEU A 503 14.18 31.04 6.89
CA LEU A 503 13.22 32.16 6.90
C LEU A 503 13.60 33.28 5.94
N ASP A 504 14.88 33.30 5.47
CA ASP A 504 15.43 34.28 4.54
C ASP A 504 16.41 33.66 3.55
N ASP A 505 16.88 34.46 2.61
CA ASP A 505 17.83 34.03 1.56
C ASP A 505 19.23 33.70 2.10
N GLN A 506 19.58 34.12 3.32
CA GLN A 506 20.88 33.86 3.94
C GLN A 506 20.97 32.44 4.52
N GLY A 507 19.86 31.81 4.79
CA GLY A 507 19.81 30.47 5.40
C GLY A 507 20.45 29.38 4.53
N ILE A 508 20.37 29.49 3.18
CA ILE A 508 20.98 28.50 2.28
C ILE A 508 22.51 28.63 2.28
N PRO A 509 23.14 29.84 2.07
CA PRO A 509 24.58 29.99 2.19
C PRO A 509 25.13 29.59 3.56
N LEU A 510 24.42 29.93 4.63
CA LEU A 510 24.78 29.54 5.99
C LEU A 510 24.82 28.01 6.14
N THR A 511 23.77 27.30 5.69
CA THR A 511 23.70 25.84 5.74
C THR A 511 24.85 25.20 4.97
N LEU A 512 25.17 25.70 3.76
CA LEU A 512 26.29 25.19 2.98
C LEU A 512 27.64 25.39 3.68
N ARG A 513 27.84 26.50 4.38
CA ARG A 513 29.04 26.72 5.18
C ARG A 513 29.13 25.73 6.34
N ILE A 514 28.07 25.60 7.14
CA ILE A 514 28.02 24.70 8.28
C ILE A 514 28.20 23.24 7.84
N SER A 515 27.62 22.85 6.70
CA SER A 515 27.78 21.50 6.13
C SER A 515 29.24 21.16 5.80
N LYS A 516 30.05 22.16 5.39
CA LYS A 516 31.47 21.98 5.09
C LYS A 516 32.36 21.97 6.34
N GLU A 517 31.95 22.73 7.35
CA GLU A 517 32.74 22.95 8.57
C GLU A 517 32.36 22.01 9.71
N SER A 518 31.21 21.33 9.64
CA SER A 518 30.73 20.45 10.72
C SER A 518 31.67 19.24 10.90
N PRO A 519 32.19 19.02 12.10
CA PRO A 519 32.99 17.82 12.42
C PRO A 519 32.13 16.59 12.73
N TYR A 520 30.80 16.75 12.75
CA TYR A 520 29.84 15.71 13.15
C TYR A 520 29.06 15.18 11.95
N ALA A 521 28.50 13.99 12.09
CA ALA A 521 27.66 13.37 11.08
C ALA A 521 26.27 14.07 11.02
N ASN A 522 26.19 15.19 10.31
CA ASN A 522 24.98 15.93 10.05
C ASN A 522 24.66 15.94 8.56
N ILE A 523 23.44 15.56 8.20
CA ILE A 523 22.89 15.65 6.84
C ILE A 523 21.90 16.81 6.83
N PHE A 524 22.05 17.74 5.88
CA PHE A 524 21.18 18.91 5.79
C PHE A 524 20.25 18.80 4.58
N VAL A 525 18.94 18.81 4.83
CA VAL A 525 17.89 18.86 3.82
C VAL A 525 17.27 20.25 3.85
N VAL A 526 17.57 21.09 2.85
CA VAL A 526 17.11 22.49 2.82
C VAL A 526 15.85 22.60 1.97
N PHE A 527 14.78 23.13 2.55
CA PHE A 527 13.51 23.38 1.87
C PHE A 527 13.52 24.78 1.24
N THR A 528 13.58 24.84 -0.09
CA THR A 528 13.60 26.12 -0.85
C THR A 528 12.21 26.67 -1.15
N ASN A 529 11.14 25.94 -0.79
CA ASN A 529 9.75 26.27 -1.09
C ASN A 529 8.98 26.79 0.14
N VAL A 530 9.65 27.48 1.05
CA VAL A 530 9.09 27.96 2.33
C VAL A 530 7.85 28.85 2.13
N ASP A 531 7.81 29.67 1.05
CA ASP A 531 6.63 30.47 0.70
C ASP A 531 5.36 29.63 0.45
N LYS A 532 5.53 28.47 -0.20
CA LYS A 532 4.40 27.54 -0.41
C LYS A 532 3.95 26.92 0.92
N ILE A 533 4.92 26.53 1.75
CA ILE A 533 4.66 25.98 3.09
C ILE A 533 3.89 27.03 3.93
N THR A 534 4.33 28.28 3.92
CA THR A 534 3.64 29.38 4.63
C THR A 534 2.20 29.57 4.15
N LYS A 535 1.95 29.45 2.84
CA LYS A 535 0.58 29.49 2.31
C LYS A 535 -0.28 28.36 2.83
N HIS A 536 0.24 27.14 2.82
CA HIS A 536 -0.50 25.98 3.36
C HIS A 536 -0.75 26.11 4.87
N LEU A 537 0.23 26.56 5.64
CA LEU A 537 0.04 26.85 7.07
C LEU A 537 -1.08 27.88 7.31
N TYR A 538 -1.17 28.90 6.47
CA TYR A 538 -2.23 29.90 6.57
C TYR A 538 -3.61 29.30 6.24
N GLU A 539 -3.71 28.46 5.20
CA GLU A 539 -4.96 27.75 4.90
C GLU A 539 -5.36 26.82 6.08
N ILE A 540 -4.40 26.08 6.63
CA ILE A 540 -4.64 25.24 7.81
C ILE A 540 -5.11 26.08 9.01
N ALA A 541 -4.47 27.21 9.29
CA ALA A 541 -4.84 28.09 10.39
C ALA A 541 -6.29 28.63 10.26
N LYS A 542 -6.71 29.00 9.04
CA LYS A 542 -8.10 29.39 8.78
C LYS A 542 -9.08 28.24 9.01
N LEU A 543 -8.74 27.06 8.53
CA LEU A 543 -9.56 25.86 8.72
C LEU A 543 -9.68 25.48 10.20
N GLN A 544 -8.59 25.55 10.96
CA GLN A 544 -8.60 25.34 12.41
C GLN A 544 -9.47 26.35 13.14
N TYR A 545 -9.37 27.63 12.77
CA TYR A 545 -10.25 28.67 13.31
C TYR A 545 -11.73 28.34 13.07
N LEU A 546 -12.10 27.85 11.88
CA LEU A 546 -13.49 27.44 11.61
C LEU A 546 -13.93 26.28 12.49
N ILE A 547 -13.08 25.28 12.74
CA ILE A 547 -13.39 24.14 13.63
C ILE A 547 -13.69 24.64 15.05
N GLU A 548 -12.89 25.59 15.52
CA GLU A 548 -12.96 26.06 16.91
C GLU A 548 -14.06 27.10 17.15
N ASN A 549 -14.49 27.85 16.13
CA ASN A 549 -15.35 29.01 16.32
C ASN A 549 -16.67 28.99 15.53
N VAL A 550 -16.74 28.25 14.41
CA VAL A 550 -17.89 28.34 13.50
C VAL A 550 -18.67 27.01 13.43
N VAL A 551 -17.99 25.87 13.36
CA VAL A 551 -18.62 24.56 13.12
C VAL A 551 -18.75 23.71 14.38
N LEU A 552 -18.94 24.34 15.55
CA LEU A 552 -18.95 23.66 16.84
C LEU A 552 -19.92 22.46 16.91
N ASP A 553 -21.12 22.62 16.36
CA ASP A 553 -22.18 21.60 16.40
C ASP A 553 -22.41 20.90 15.04
N ASP A 554 -21.78 21.36 13.97
CA ASP A 554 -21.91 20.76 12.62
C ASP A 554 -20.83 19.70 12.39
N ARG A 555 -21.19 18.45 12.72
CA ARG A 555 -20.28 17.30 12.55
C ARG A 555 -19.85 17.07 11.10
N VAL A 556 -20.69 17.40 10.13
CA VAL A 556 -20.43 17.20 8.70
C VAL A 556 -19.44 18.24 8.21
N ALA A 557 -19.70 19.53 8.49
CA ALA A 557 -18.78 20.60 8.15
C ALA A 557 -17.42 20.41 8.85
N LYS A 558 -17.43 20.04 10.12
CA LYS A 558 -16.20 19.76 10.89
C LYS A 558 -15.36 18.68 10.22
N LYS A 559 -15.97 17.56 9.85
CA LYS A 559 -15.28 16.46 9.18
C LYS A 559 -14.73 16.87 7.81
N GLU A 560 -15.49 17.65 7.04
CA GLU A 560 -15.03 18.17 5.75
C GLU A 560 -13.79 19.05 5.92
N ILE A 561 -13.81 19.94 6.92
CA ILE A 561 -12.67 20.79 7.26
C ILE A 561 -11.46 19.95 7.72
N GLU A 562 -11.66 18.95 8.59
CA GLU A 562 -10.60 18.04 9.01
C GLU A 562 -9.97 17.28 7.82
N ASN A 563 -10.77 16.91 6.82
CA ASN A 563 -10.28 16.30 5.60
C ASN A 563 -9.48 17.29 4.73
N GLN A 564 -9.90 18.56 4.68
CA GLN A 564 -9.14 19.61 3.97
C GLN A 564 -7.79 19.88 4.65
N ILE A 565 -7.72 19.85 5.97
CA ILE A 565 -6.47 20.01 6.73
C ILE A 565 -5.49 18.85 6.44
N LYS A 566 -5.99 17.64 6.21
CA LYS A 566 -5.17 16.47 5.91
C LYS A 566 -4.63 16.45 4.48
N LEU A 567 -5.27 17.14 3.54
CA LEU A 567 -4.86 17.27 2.14
C LEU A 567 -3.78 18.32 1.96
#